data_39d8e8a2948357e7679e3924679cada6
#
_entry.id   39d8e8a2948357e7679e3924679cada6
#
_cell.length_a   1.000
_cell.length_b   1.000
_cell.length_c   1.000
_cell.angle_alpha   90.00
_cell.angle_beta   90.00
_cell.angle_gamma   90.00
#
_symmetry.space_group_name_H-M   'P 1'
#
loop_
_entity.id
_entity.type
_entity.pdbx_description
1 polymer ?
#
loop_
_entity_poly.entity_id
_entity_poly.type
_entity_poly.pdbx_seq_one_letter_code
_entity_poly.pdbx_strand_id
1 'polypeptide(L)'
;MARRPFFTSSMRAHAAARAMALAALSGDEQLVIFVQLCNVLDPGVAVAFGSASSELRELTQAPRQQLQADHEAAAALGRKAGKRSCKELREAKVVALYGKGLSSDDLALLGTLGSVLPALEELTLDEPAAGPDGVPRLAEKLGAGALPAVTSLDLTGTHVGDAGASALAAALGRGA
;
A
#
# COMPACT_ATOMS: atom_id res chain seq x y z
N MET A 1 -39.57 14.72 -6.85
CA MET A 1 -39.67 13.43 -7.55
C MET A 1 -38.28 12.82 -7.69
N ALA A 2 -37.94 11.87 -6.82
CA ALA A 2 -36.65 11.19 -6.85
C ALA A 2 -36.73 10.02 -7.85
N ARG A 3 -35.89 10.04 -8.89
CA ARG A 3 -35.76 8.92 -9.85
C ARG A 3 -35.04 7.77 -9.15
N ARG A 4 -35.74 6.66 -8.89
CA ARG A 4 -35.12 5.40 -8.49
C ARG A 4 -34.28 4.86 -9.68
N PRO A 5 -33.03 4.43 -9.45
CA PRO A 5 -32.24 3.83 -10.52
C PRO A 5 -32.89 2.52 -10.97
N PHE A 6 -33.16 2.39 -12.26
CA PHE A 6 -33.65 1.16 -12.89
C PHE A 6 -32.51 0.14 -12.95
N PHE A 7 -32.37 -0.68 -11.90
CA PHE A 7 -31.58 -1.91 -12.00
C PHE A 7 -32.38 -2.92 -12.82
N THR A 8 -31.92 -3.26 -14.01
CA THR A 8 -32.54 -4.25 -14.87
C THR A 8 -32.48 -5.64 -14.21
N SER A 9 -33.48 -6.49 -14.47
CA SER A 9 -33.59 -7.87 -13.95
C SER A 9 -32.32 -8.68 -14.25
N SER A 10 -31.68 -8.46 -15.39
CA SER A 10 -30.40 -9.05 -15.81
C SER A 10 -29.25 -8.71 -14.87
N MET A 11 -29.13 -7.46 -14.44
CA MET A 11 -28.06 -7.05 -13.51
C MET A 11 -28.21 -7.70 -12.13
N ARG A 12 -29.45 -7.89 -11.67
CA ARG A 12 -29.73 -8.59 -10.41
C ARG A 12 -29.39 -10.07 -10.49
N ALA A 13 -29.69 -10.72 -11.60
CA ALA A 13 -29.36 -12.13 -11.83
C ALA A 13 -27.84 -12.35 -11.89
N HIS A 14 -27.08 -11.47 -12.55
CA HIS A 14 -25.64 -11.54 -12.57
C HIS A 14 -24.99 -11.27 -11.20
N ALA A 15 -25.54 -10.34 -10.43
CA ALA A 15 -25.07 -10.07 -9.07
C ALA A 15 -25.33 -11.27 -8.14
N ALA A 16 -26.49 -11.90 -8.26
CA ALA A 16 -26.83 -13.09 -7.48
C ALA A 16 -25.94 -14.29 -7.85
N ALA A 17 -25.69 -14.52 -9.14
CA ALA A 17 -24.80 -15.58 -9.59
C ALA A 17 -23.36 -15.39 -9.09
N ARG A 18 -22.85 -14.15 -9.08
CA ARG A 18 -21.52 -13.83 -8.54
C ARG A 18 -21.45 -14.02 -7.03
N ALA A 19 -22.52 -13.64 -6.29
CA ALA A 19 -22.59 -13.86 -4.85
C ALA A 19 -22.59 -15.36 -4.52
N MET A 20 -23.33 -16.17 -5.30
CA MET A 20 -23.34 -17.64 -5.15
C MET A 20 -21.97 -18.26 -5.46
N ALA A 21 -21.26 -17.78 -6.45
CA ALA A 21 -19.92 -18.27 -6.79
C ALA A 21 -18.91 -17.98 -5.65
N LEU A 22 -19.00 -16.82 -5.02
CA LEU A 22 -18.16 -16.47 -3.86
C LEU A 22 -18.51 -17.31 -2.62
N ALA A 23 -19.78 -17.60 -2.40
CA ALA A 23 -20.25 -18.41 -1.28
C ALA A 23 -19.87 -19.91 -1.42
N ALA A 24 -19.51 -20.35 -2.62
CA ALA A 24 -19.05 -21.72 -2.87
C ALA A 24 -17.55 -21.92 -2.55
N LEU A 25 -16.80 -20.83 -2.34
CA LEU A 25 -15.39 -20.86 -1.97
C LEU A 25 -15.23 -21.14 -0.47
N SER A 26 -14.15 -21.83 -0.12
CA SER A 26 -13.74 -21.98 1.27
C SER A 26 -13.37 -20.64 1.90
N GLY A 27 -13.37 -20.53 3.22
CA GLY A 27 -12.94 -19.32 3.93
C GLY A 27 -11.50 -18.91 3.58
N ASP A 28 -10.61 -19.87 3.41
CA ASP A 28 -9.21 -19.62 3.02
C ASP A 28 -9.11 -19.02 1.61
N GLU A 29 -9.85 -19.53 0.65
CA GLU A 29 -9.89 -18.99 -0.71
C GLU A 29 -10.48 -17.58 -0.74
N GLN A 30 -11.53 -17.33 0.04
CA GLN A 30 -12.11 -16.00 0.20
C GLN A 30 -11.11 -15.02 0.82
N LEU A 31 -10.32 -15.47 1.79
CA LEU A 31 -9.27 -14.65 2.42
C LEU A 31 -8.13 -14.34 1.45
N VAL A 32 -7.71 -15.29 0.64
CA VAL A 32 -6.72 -15.08 -0.44
C VAL A 32 -7.22 -14.02 -1.42
N ILE A 33 -8.48 -14.10 -1.86
CA ILE A 33 -9.06 -13.08 -2.74
C ILE A 33 -9.08 -11.72 -2.06
N PHE A 34 -9.48 -11.65 -0.77
CA PHE A 34 -9.47 -10.41 -0.02
C PHE A 34 -8.08 -9.77 0.00
N VAL A 35 -7.03 -10.55 0.32
CA VAL A 35 -5.64 -10.08 0.36
C VAL A 35 -5.18 -9.55 -1.00
N GLN A 36 -5.56 -10.20 -2.11
CA GLN A 36 -5.23 -9.74 -3.46
C GLN A 36 -5.94 -8.42 -3.82
N LEU A 37 -7.09 -8.14 -3.22
CA LEU A 37 -7.83 -6.89 -3.41
C LEU A 37 -7.34 -5.75 -2.50
N CYS A 38 -6.51 -6.07 -1.49
CA CYS A 38 -5.99 -5.07 -0.57
C CYS A 38 -5.03 -4.11 -1.29
N ASN A 39 -5.45 -2.86 -1.38
CA ASN A 39 -4.61 -1.75 -1.81
C ASN A 39 -4.63 -0.68 -0.72
N VAL A 40 -3.48 -0.46 -0.10
CA VAL A 40 -3.35 0.49 1.02
C VAL A 40 -3.72 1.92 0.61
N LEU A 41 -3.47 2.30 -0.64
CA LEU A 41 -3.81 3.64 -1.16
C LEU A 41 -5.26 3.76 -1.64
N ASP A 42 -5.94 2.62 -1.90
CA ASP A 42 -7.34 2.56 -2.34
C ASP A 42 -8.04 1.32 -1.77
N PRO A 43 -8.43 1.33 -0.49
CA PRO A 43 -9.00 0.17 0.19
C PRO A 43 -10.44 -0.14 -0.23
N GLY A 44 -11.08 0.70 -1.05
CA GLY A 44 -12.51 0.65 -1.34
C GLY A 44 -12.98 -0.70 -1.86
N VAL A 45 -12.24 -1.34 -2.76
CA VAL A 45 -12.60 -2.63 -3.36
C VAL A 45 -12.55 -3.75 -2.32
N ALA A 46 -11.48 -3.81 -1.51
CA ALA A 46 -11.34 -4.81 -0.45
C ALA A 46 -12.43 -4.65 0.63
N VAL A 47 -12.72 -3.40 1.03
CA VAL A 47 -13.79 -3.11 2.00
C VAL A 47 -15.16 -3.51 1.45
N ALA A 48 -15.45 -3.23 0.18
CA ALA A 48 -16.70 -3.62 -0.46
C ALA A 48 -16.83 -5.15 -0.53
N PHE A 49 -15.77 -5.86 -0.91
CA PHE A 49 -15.74 -7.32 -0.92
C PHE A 49 -15.99 -7.90 0.48
N GLY A 50 -15.23 -7.49 1.49
CA GLY A 50 -15.38 -7.96 2.87
C GLY A 50 -16.72 -7.59 3.52
N SER A 51 -17.52 -6.71 2.90
CA SER A 51 -18.83 -6.30 3.37
C SER A 51 -19.98 -6.98 2.63
N ALA A 52 -19.69 -7.83 1.62
CA ALA A 52 -20.68 -8.42 0.73
C ALA A 52 -21.60 -9.46 1.43
N SER A 53 -21.12 -10.13 2.48
CA SER A 53 -21.92 -11.04 3.31
C SER A 53 -21.53 -10.92 4.79
N SER A 54 -22.34 -11.51 5.69
CA SER A 54 -22.02 -11.59 7.12
C SER A 54 -20.77 -12.42 7.37
N GLU A 55 -20.65 -13.56 6.69
CA GLU A 55 -19.52 -14.48 6.78
C GLU A 55 -18.21 -13.81 6.35
N LEU A 56 -18.21 -13.15 5.19
CA LEU A 56 -17.04 -12.38 4.71
C LEU A 56 -16.67 -11.24 5.67
N ARG A 57 -17.69 -10.61 6.30
CA ARG A 57 -17.45 -9.53 7.24
C ARG A 57 -16.74 -10.01 8.50
N GLU A 58 -17.12 -11.16 9.02
CA GLU A 58 -16.47 -11.78 10.15
C GLU A 58 -15.07 -12.27 9.79
N LEU A 59 -14.95 -13.00 8.69
CA LEU A 59 -13.69 -13.54 8.20
C LEU A 59 -12.63 -12.46 7.92
N THR A 60 -13.05 -11.33 7.35
CA THR A 60 -12.14 -10.23 6.96
C THR A 60 -12.02 -9.13 8.00
N GLN A 61 -12.60 -9.27 9.19
CA GLN A 61 -12.63 -8.20 10.20
C GLN A 61 -11.22 -7.73 10.57
N ALA A 62 -10.36 -8.64 10.98
CA ALA A 62 -9.00 -8.30 11.39
C ALA A 62 -8.15 -7.73 10.23
N PRO A 63 -8.09 -8.35 9.04
CA PRO A 63 -7.34 -7.80 7.92
C PRO A 63 -7.91 -6.47 7.40
N ARG A 64 -9.22 -6.21 7.53
CA ARG A 64 -9.77 -4.88 7.19
C ARG A 64 -9.35 -3.80 8.18
N GLN A 65 -9.29 -4.12 9.46
CA GLN A 65 -8.78 -3.18 10.47
C GLN A 65 -7.31 -2.84 10.21
N GLN A 66 -6.50 -3.85 9.88
CA GLN A 66 -5.11 -3.61 9.49
C GLN A 66 -4.99 -2.75 8.23
N LEU A 67 -5.75 -3.08 7.18
CA LEU A 67 -5.77 -2.30 5.94
C LEU A 67 -6.18 -0.83 6.18
N GLN A 68 -7.12 -0.59 7.09
CA GLN A 68 -7.52 0.77 7.45
C GLN A 68 -6.41 1.50 8.19
N ALA A 69 -5.74 0.86 9.15
CA ALA A 69 -4.61 1.44 9.87
C ALA A 69 -3.45 1.77 8.90
N ASP A 70 -3.13 0.87 7.98
CA ASP A 70 -2.12 1.09 6.96
C ASP A 70 -2.51 2.22 6.00
N HIS A 71 -3.78 2.34 5.64
CA HIS A 71 -4.29 3.44 4.82
C HIS A 71 -4.14 4.80 5.52
N GLU A 72 -4.47 4.87 6.81
CA GLU A 72 -4.32 6.09 7.61
C GLU A 72 -2.85 6.48 7.74
N ALA A 73 -1.95 5.51 7.96
CA ALA A 73 -0.52 5.71 8.00
C ALA A 73 0.02 6.19 6.64
N ALA A 74 -0.42 5.59 5.53
CA ALA A 74 -0.07 6.01 4.18
C ALA A 74 -0.56 7.42 3.85
N ALA A 75 -1.76 7.78 4.31
CA ALA A 75 -2.28 9.13 4.17
C ALA A 75 -1.47 10.15 5.00
N ALA A 76 -1.01 9.77 6.19
CA ALA A 76 -0.13 10.60 7.01
C ALA A 76 1.22 10.83 6.33
N LEU A 77 1.83 9.78 5.80
CA LEU A 77 3.07 9.85 5.02
C LEU A 77 2.89 10.70 3.76
N GLY A 78 1.78 10.54 3.05
CA GLY A 78 1.41 11.37 1.90
C GLY A 78 1.37 12.86 2.25
N ARG A 79 0.79 13.22 3.40
CA ARG A 79 0.78 14.62 3.89
C ARG A 79 2.19 15.13 4.16
N LYS A 80 3.09 14.31 4.76
CA LYS A 80 4.50 14.65 4.94
C LYS A 80 5.18 14.91 3.58
N ALA A 81 4.84 14.15 2.55
CA ALA A 81 5.30 14.33 1.17
C ALA A 81 4.60 15.49 0.42
N GLY A 82 3.75 16.28 1.10
CA GLY A 82 3.03 17.39 0.49
C GLY A 82 1.89 16.97 -0.45
N LYS A 83 1.44 15.72 -0.39
CA LYS A 83 0.32 15.21 -1.18
C LYS A 83 -0.99 15.36 -0.40
N ARG A 84 -2.06 15.75 -1.08
CA ARG A 84 -3.38 16.01 -0.47
C ARG A 84 -4.22 14.74 -0.31
N SER A 85 -3.89 13.69 -1.07
CA SER A 85 -4.63 12.44 -1.08
C SER A 85 -3.74 11.24 -1.41
N CYS A 86 -4.19 10.04 -1.05
CA CYS A 86 -3.54 8.79 -1.45
C CYS A 86 -3.50 8.62 -2.97
N LYS A 87 -4.48 9.18 -3.71
CA LYS A 87 -4.47 9.20 -5.17
C LYS A 87 -3.30 10.02 -5.71
N GLU A 88 -3.10 11.25 -5.20
CA GLU A 88 -1.95 12.07 -5.59
C GLU A 88 -0.61 11.40 -5.25
N LEU A 89 -0.53 10.71 -4.12
CA LEU A 89 0.65 9.95 -3.75
C LEU A 89 0.91 8.80 -4.74
N ARG A 90 -0.13 8.06 -5.13
CA ARG A 90 -0.05 6.95 -6.08
C ARG A 90 0.39 7.39 -7.49
N GLU A 91 -0.05 8.58 -7.92
CA GLU A 91 0.24 9.15 -9.23
C GLU A 91 1.55 9.97 -9.24
N ALA A 92 2.19 10.14 -8.08
CA ALA A 92 3.41 10.92 -7.96
C ALA A 92 4.59 10.22 -8.62
N LYS A 93 5.29 10.95 -9.49
CA LYS A 93 6.56 10.51 -10.08
C LYS A 93 7.75 10.81 -9.18
N VAL A 94 7.64 11.88 -8.41
CA VAL A 94 8.69 12.35 -7.50
C VAL A 94 8.10 12.50 -6.10
N VAL A 95 8.77 11.91 -5.12
CA VAL A 95 8.49 12.09 -3.70
C VAL A 95 9.75 12.57 -3.00
N ALA A 96 9.68 13.78 -2.46
CA ALA A 96 10.76 14.41 -1.73
C ALA A 96 10.37 14.64 -0.27
N LEU A 97 11.16 14.12 0.64
CA LEU A 97 10.92 14.10 2.08
C LEU A 97 12.14 14.68 2.80
N TYR A 98 12.21 16.02 2.81
CA TYR A 98 13.30 16.77 3.45
C TYR A 98 12.84 17.32 4.79
N GLY A 99 13.46 16.90 5.91
CA GLY A 99 13.17 17.44 7.23
C GLY A 99 11.69 17.37 7.60
N LYS A 100 11.02 16.29 7.25
CA LYS A 100 9.58 16.09 7.49
C LYS A 100 9.27 15.35 8.78
N GLY A 101 10.30 15.06 9.59
CA GLY A 101 10.16 14.32 10.82
C GLY A 101 9.71 12.88 10.55
N LEU A 102 10.37 12.21 9.59
CA LEU A 102 10.13 10.81 9.33
C LEU A 102 10.67 9.96 10.49
N SER A 103 9.93 8.92 10.81
CA SER A 103 10.38 7.85 11.69
C SER A 103 10.94 6.68 10.88
N SER A 104 11.61 5.75 11.56
CA SER A 104 12.01 4.47 10.94
C SER A 104 10.81 3.68 10.43
N ASP A 105 9.65 3.81 11.07
CA ASP A 105 8.41 3.16 10.63
C ASP A 105 7.82 3.80 9.37
N ASP A 106 7.99 5.12 9.18
CA ASP A 106 7.62 5.78 7.93
C ASP A 106 8.46 5.25 6.75
N LEU A 107 9.76 4.99 6.96
CA LEU A 107 10.62 4.39 5.93
C LEU A 107 10.25 2.93 5.64
N ALA A 108 9.94 2.15 6.67
CA ALA A 108 9.44 0.79 6.51
C ALA A 108 8.11 0.77 5.74
N LEU A 109 7.20 1.71 6.06
CA LEU A 109 5.93 1.88 5.35
C LEU A 109 6.14 2.25 3.88
N LEU A 110 7.07 3.16 3.57
CA LEU A 110 7.46 3.48 2.18
C LEU A 110 7.83 2.23 1.41
N GLY A 111 8.60 1.34 2.01
CA GLY A 111 8.94 0.05 1.42
C GLY A 111 7.71 -0.82 1.14
N THR A 112 6.74 -0.86 2.06
CA THR A 112 5.51 -1.63 1.86
C THR A 112 4.57 -1.00 0.83
N LEU A 113 4.55 0.33 0.74
CA LEU A 113 3.79 1.06 -0.28
C LEU A 113 4.38 0.92 -1.68
N GLY A 114 5.61 0.46 -1.81
CA GLY A 114 6.32 0.38 -3.08
C GLY A 114 5.57 -0.37 -4.17
N SER A 115 4.85 -1.43 -3.84
CA SER A 115 4.04 -2.20 -4.79
C SER A 115 2.80 -1.45 -5.29
N VAL A 116 2.35 -0.42 -4.57
CA VAL A 116 1.16 0.39 -4.90
C VAL A 116 1.49 1.81 -5.37
N LEU A 117 2.78 2.11 -5.56
CA LEU A 117 3.31 3.36 -6.11
C LEU A 117 3.92 3.13 -7.52
N PRO A 118 3.13 2.75 -8.53
CA PRO A 118 3.65 2.31 -9.83
C PRO A 118 4.26 3.44 -10.66
N ALA A 119 3.99 4.69 -10.31
CA ALA A 119 4.45 5.86 -11.06
C ALA A 119 5.71 6.50 -10.46
N LEU A 120 6.15 6.06 -9.27
CA LEU A 120 7.25 6.70 -8.54
C LEU A 120 8.59 6.40 -9.21
N GLU A 121 9.20 7.42 -9.79
CA GLU A 121 10.49 7.37 -10.51
C GLU A 121 11.64 7.87 -9.63
N GLU A 122 11.39 8.88 -8.78
CA GLU A 122 12.40 9.51 -7.94
C GLU A 122 11.95 9.57 -6.48
N LEU A 123 12.78 9.09 -5.58
CA LEU A 123 12.57 9.15 -4.14
C LEU A 123 13.77 9.83 -3.47
N THR A 124 13.52 10.95 -2.80
CA THR A 124 14.53 11.65 -2.01
C THR A 124 14.17 11.65 -0.55
N LEU A 125 15.09 11.22 0.29
CA LEU A 125 14.98 11.18 1.74
C LEU A 125 16.11 11.98 2.36
N ASP A 126 15.79 12.92 3.23
CA ASP A 126 16.75 13.67 4.04
C ASP A 126 16.24 13.73 5.48
N GLU A 127 16.46 12.63 6.19
CA GLU A 127 15.98 12.43 7.58
C GLU A 127 17.02 11.69 8.40
N PRO A 128 17.95 12.41 9.03
CA PRO A 128 19.03 11.80 9.80
C PRO A 128 18.56 10.86 10.90
N ALA A 129 17.45 11.21 11.58
CA ALA A 129 16.92 10.44 12.69
C ALA A 129 16.30 9.09 12.30
N ALA A 130 15.79 8.97 11.06
CA ALA A 130 15.14 7.76 10.60
C ALA A 130 16.12 6.78 9.93
N GLY A 131 17.31 7.26 9.50
CA GLY A 131 18.25 6.51 8.68
C GLY A 131 18.74 5.21 9.27
N PRO A 132 19.28 5.20 10.51
CA PRO A 132 19.96 4.03 11.07
C PRO A 132 19.10 2.76 11.08
N ASP A 133 17.82 2.88 11.45
CA ASP A 133 16.89 1.75 11.57
C ASP A 133 15.94 1.64 10.39
N GLY A 134 15.60 2.75 9.75
CA GLY A 134 14.61 2.80 8.67
C GLY A 134 15.18 2.38 7.33
N VAL A 135 16.42 2.77 7.01
CA VAL A 135 17.04 2.42 5.72
C VAL A 135 17.23 0.91 5.53
N PRO A 136 17.64 0.12 6.52
CA PRO A 136 17.69 -1.34 6.38
C PRO A 136 16.33 -1.95 6.03
N ARG A 137 15.25 -1.48 6.68
CA ARG A 137 13.89 -1.96 6.42
C ARG A 137 13.38 -1.57 5.03
N LEU A 138 13.67 -0.34 4.60
CA LEU A 138 13.37 0.10 3.22
C LEU A 138 14.12 -0.76 2.20
N ALA A 139 15.43 -0.97 2.41
CA ALA A 139 16.28 -1.76 1.52
C ALA A 139 15.82 -3.22 1.40
N GLU A 140 15.37 -3.83 2.50
CA GLU A 140 14.79 -5.18 2.47
C GLU A 140 13.61 -5.27 1.50
N LYS A 141 12.71 -4.29 1.53
CA LYS A 141 11.54 -4.23 0.64
C LYS A 141 11.92 -3.94 -0.80
N LEU A 142 12.90 -3.05 -1.02
CA LEU A 142 13.45 -2.81 -2.35
C LEU A 142 14.00 -4.10 -2.97
N GLY A 143 14.78 -4.86 -2.21
CA GLY A 143 15.31 -6.16 -2.64
C GLY A 143 14.25 -7.24 -2.88
N ALA A 144 13.01 -7.02 -2.41
CA ALA A 144 11.84 -7.85 -2.71
C ALA A 144 11.03 -7.33 -3.91
N GLY A 145 11.55 -6.36 -4.66
CA GLY A 145 10.89 -5.79 -5.84
C GLY A 145 9.88 -4.69 -5.53
N ALA A 146 9.93 -4.08 -4.35
CA ALA A 146 9.17 -2.87 -4.08
C ALA A 146 9.73 -1.70 -4.90
N LEU A 147 8.86 -0.72 -5.21
CA LEU A 147 9.21 0.47 -6.00
C LEU A 147 9.77 0.15 -7.41
N PRO A 148 9.06 -0.62 -8.23
CA PRO A 148 9.59 -1.16 -9.50
C PRO A 148 9.90 -0.08 -10.55
N ALA A 149 9.37 1.14 -10.40
CA ALA A 149 9.58 2.26 -11.32
C ALA A 149 10.67 3.24 -10.83
N VAL A 150 11.19 3.07 -9.61
CA VAL A 150 12.20 3.97 -9.06
C VAL A 150 13.53 3.78 -9.77
N THR A 151 13.99 4.84 -10.39
CA THR A 151 15.29 4.92 -11.08
C THR A 151 16.30 5.77 -10.33
N SER A 152 15.83 6.60 -9.39
CA SER A 152 16.67 7.49 -8.58
C SER A 152 16.26 7.41 -7.12
N LEU A 153 17.20 7.04 -6.26
CA LEU A 153 17.06 7.04 -4.82
C LEU A 153 18.14 7.92 -4.20
N ASP A 154 17.75 9.08 -3.66
CA ASP A 154 18.65 9.99 -2.97
C ASP A 154 18.44 9.87 -1.45
N LEU A 155 19.53 9.54 -0.75
CA LEU A 155 19.59 9.40 0.70
C LEU A 155 20.54 10.45 1.33
N THR A 156 20.81 11.53 0.60
CA THR A 156 21.66 12.62 1.08
C THR A 156 21.10 13.18 2.40
N GLY A 157 21.97 13.36 3.40
CA GLY A 157 21.55 13.81 4.74
C GLY A 157 20.92 12.75 5.61
N THR A 158 20.56 11.58 5.06
CA THR A 158 20.07 10.46 5.86
C THR A 158 21.25 9.67 6.42
N HIS A 159 21.29 9.47 7.73
CA HIS A 159 22.35 8.69 8.38
C HIS A 159 22.15 7.19 8.11
N VAL A 160 22.61 6.71 6.96
CA VAL A 160 22.40 5.34 6.48
C VAL A 160 23.05 4.30 7.40
N GLY A 161 24.25 4.58 7.90
CA GLY A 161 25.03 3.64 8.72
C GLY A 161 25.49 2.39 7.98
N ASP A 162 26.32 1.56 8.62
CA ASP A 162 26.89 0.35 8.00
C ASP A 162 25.82 -0.69 7.71
N ALA A 163 24.83 -0.84 8.60
CA ALA A 163 23.71 -1.77 8.43
C ALA A 163 22.84 -1.40 7.23
N GLY A 164 22.53 -0.10 7.07
CA GLY A 164 21.77 0.40 5.94
C GLY A 164 22.54 0.26 4.63
N ALA A 165 23.83 0.60 4.61
CA ALA A 165 24.67 0.44 3.43
C ALA A 165 24.77 -1.03 2.99
N SER A 166 24.96 -1.95 3.94
CA SER A 166 24.98 -3.38 3.67
C SER A 166 23.65 -3.90 3.15
N ALA A 167 22.53 -3.45 3.70
CA ALA A 167 21.19 -3.83 3.26
C ALA A 167 20.89 -3.31 1.85
N LEU A 168 21.28 -2.06 1.53
CA LEU A 168 21.13 -1.48 0.20
C LEU A 168 21.98 -2.24 -0.83
N ALA A 169 23.24 -2.56 -0.50
CA ALA A 169 24.09 -3.34 -1.37
C ALA A 169 23.51 -4.73 -1.67
N ALA A 170 22.96 -5.39 -0.63
CA ALA A 170 22.28 -6.66 -0.80
C ALA A 170 20.98 -6.56 -1.62
N ALA A 171 20.22 -5.47 -1.49
CA ALA A 171 19.04 -5.21 -2.31
C ALA A 171 19.38 -5.04 -3.78
N LEU A 172 20.34 -4.18 -4.08
CA LEU A 172 20.83 -3.95 -5.44
C LEU A 172 21.42 -5.22 -6.07
N GLY A 173 22.11 -6.05 -5.29
CA GLY A 173 22.63 -7.34 -5.75
C GLY A 173 21.54 -8.36 -6.11
N ARG A 174 20.30 -8.17 -5.63
CA ARG A 174 19.12 -8.99 -6.00
C ARG A 174 18.35 -8.43 -7.18
N GLY A 175 18.76 -7.30 -7.74
CA GLY A 175 18.11 -6.69 -8.91
C GLY A 175 17.01 -5.68 -8.54
N ALA A 176 17.18 -4.98 -7.42
CA ALA A 176 16.34 -3.85 -7.05
C ALA A 176 16.58 -2.65 -7.97
#